data_813aaf26980fc8a07964f04dd91a93bc
#
_entry.id   813aaf26980fc8a07964f04dd91a93bc
#
_cell.length_a   1.000
_cell.length_b   1.000
_cell.length_c   1.000
_cell.angle_alpha   90.00
_cell.angle_beta   90.00
_cell.angle_gamma   90.00
#
_symmetry.space_group_name_H-M   'P 1'
#
loop_
_entity.id
_entity.type
_entity.pdbx_description
1 polymer ?
#
loop_
_entity_poly.entity_id
_entity_poly.type
_entity_poly.pdbx_seq_one_letter_code
_entity_poly.pdbx_strand_id
1 'polypeptide(L)'
;NDTNQDITAVSLRLNAGTVMADSVNQLETTVGSLTASSAGSVYLLEADDLTVGSVAVSVNRVGSAAGVSTVSDAAQADVRTSANGSIVLRSTAGSLTLTDGNTDGVVLSANGSGNVLVQAQGTGSDLTVNASVQSGTGHVTLKAADAVNLSANVTTSSTGTLSVTAGGALTQLG
;
A
#
# COMPACT_ATOMS: atom_id res chain seq x y z
N ASN A 1 -3.23 -6.75 -16.56
CA ASN A 1 -2.25 -5.66 -16.59
C ASN A 1 -1.66 -5.52 -17.99
N ASP A 2 -1.51 -4.33 -18.47
CA ASP A 2 -0.73 -4.07 -19.66
C ASP A 2 0.76 -3.88 -19.30
N THR A 3 1.58 -3.30 -20.17
CA THR A 3 3.01 -3.10 -19.94
C THR A 3 3.38 -1.63 -19.67
N ASN A 4 2.38 -0.75 -19.60
CA ASN A 4 2.60 0.67 -19.41
C ASN A 4 2.42 1.06 -17.95
N GLN A 5 3.24 2.01 -17.49
CA GLN A 5 3.04 2.60 -16.18
C GLN A 5 1.90 3.64 -16.26
N ASP A 6 0.90 3.50 -15.41
CA ASP A 6 -0.22 4.45 -15.34
C ASP A 6 0.20 5.77 -14.68
N ILE A 7 1.01 5.66 -13.60
CA ILE A 7 1.44 6.82 -12.82
C ILE A 7 2.92 6.73 -12.49
N THR A 8 3.65 7.81 -12.82
CA THR A 8 5.05 8.00 -12.39
C THR A 8 5.16 9.30 -11.61
N ALA A 9 5.61 9.24 -10.35
CA ALA A 9 5.79 10.41 -9.48
C ALA A 9 6.76 10.11 -8.34
N VAL A 10 7.28 11.14 -7.67
CA VAL A 10 8.08 10.96 -6.45
C VAL A 10 7.20 10.46 -5.30
N SER A 11 6.00 11.05 -5.16
CA SER A 11 5.04 10.69 -4.11
C SER A 11 3.62 10.70 -4.66
N LEU A 12 2.82 9.75 -4.23
CA LEU A 12 1.46 9.56 -4.73
C LEU A 12 0.46 9.47 -3.56
N ARG A 13 -0.57 10.31 -3.64
CA ARG A 13 -1.71 10.29 -2.74
C ARG A 13 -2.96 9.90 -3.52
N LEU A 14 -3.55 8.78 -3.18
CA LEU A 14 -4.74 8.25 -3.86
C LEU A 14 -5.98 8.32 -2.97
N ASN A 15 -7.11 8.68 -3.56
CA ASN A 15 -8.41 8.71 -2.88
C ASN A 15 -9.49 8.22 -3.84
N ALA A 16 -10.26 7.20 -3.45
CA ALA A 16 -11.35 6.68 -4.25
C ALA A 16 -12.62 6.46 -3.40
N GLY A 17 -13.73 6.93 -3.91
CA GLY A 17 -15.04 6.73 -3.28
C GLY A 17 -15.59 5.31 -3.41
N THR A 18 -15.00 4.47 -4.28
CA THR A 18 -15.41 3.08 -4.50
C THR A 18 -14.19 2.15 -4.49
N VAL A 19 -13.62 1.83 -5.64
CA VAL A 19 -12.48 0.93 -5.79
C VAL A 19 -11.32 1.63 -6.50
N MET A 20 -10.09 1.18 -6.28
CA MET A 20 -8.90 1.55 -7.03
C MET A 20 -8.46 0.35 -7.83
N ALA A 21 -8.67 0.38 -9.14
CA ALA A 21 -8.35 -0.68 -10.08
C ALA A 21 -9.02 -2.03 -9.73
N ASP A 22 -8.59 -3.12 -10.31
CA ASP A 22 -9.11 -4.45 -10.03
C ASP A 22 -8.00 -5.53 -10.12
N SER A 23 -8.37 -6.78 -9.90
CA SER A 23 -7.40 -7.89 -9.87
C SER A 23 -6.85 -8.28 -11.25
N VAL A 24 -7.50 -7.85 -12.32
CA VAL A 24 -7.10 -8.14 -13.71
C VAL A 24 -6.23 -7.01 -14.26
N ASN A 25 -6.57 -5.76 -13.92
CA ASN A 25 -5.85 -4.56 -14.29
C ASN A 25 -5.57 -3.72 -13.04
N GLN A 26 -4.42 -3.97 -12.41
CA GLN A 26 -3.95 -3.21 -11.25
C GLN A 26 -3.49 -1.82 -11.70
N LEU A 27 -3.54 -0.85 -10.82
CA LEU A 27 -2.94 0.46 -11.09
C LEU A 27 -1.41 0.32 -11.04
N GLU A 28 -0.76 0.46 -12.20
CA GLU A 28 0.68 0.35 -12.36
C GLU A 28 1.36 1.67 -11.99
N THR A 29 2.28 1.62 -11.03
CA THR A 29 2.93 2.81 -10.50
C THR A 29 4.47 2.69 -10.51
N THR A 30 5.13 3.86 -10.60
CA THR A 30 6.55 4.02 -10.33
C THR A 30 6.68 5.22 -9.41
N VAL A 31 6.62 4.97 -8.09
CA VAL A 31 6.59 6.03 -7.07
C VAL A 31 7.40 5.65 -5.84
N GLY A 32 8.16 6.60 -5.27
CA GLY A 32 8.95 6.34 -4.07
C GLY A 32 8.12 6.29 -2.78
N SER A 33 6.99 7.00 -2.72
CA SER A 33 6.11 7.03 -1.53
C SER A 33 4.65 7.02 -1.93
N LEU A 34 3.82 6.30 -1.15
CA LEU A 34 2.40 6.13 -1.46
C LEU A 34 1.54 6.17 -0.21
N THR A 35 0.37 6.77 -0.37
CA THR A 35 -0.79 6.59 0.52
C THR A 35 -2.06 6.36 -0.29
N ALA A 36 -2.97 5.54 0.21
CA ALA A 36 -4.23 5.28 -0.47
C ALA A 36 -5.39 5.13 0.51
N SER A 37 -6.52 5.75 0.20
CA SER A 37 -7.78 5.57 0.92
C SER A 37 -8.89 5.24 -0.07
N SER A 38 -9.59 4.13 0.17
CA SER A 38 -10.67 3.67 -0.70
C SER A 38 -11.87 3.16 0.11
N ALA A 39 -13.08 3.36 -0.39
CA ALA A 39 -14.21 2.65 0.21
C ALA A 39 -14.16 1.15 -0.09
N GLY A 40 -13.85 0.77 -1.33
CA GLY A 40 -13.68 -0.61 -1.76
C GLY A 40 -12.21 -1.02 -1.83
N SER A 41 -11.93 -2.02 -2.66
CA SER A 41 -10.59 -2.61 -2.75
C SER A 41 -9.56 -1.69 -3.42
N VAL A 42 -8.31 -1.93 -3.09
CA VAL A 42 -7.12 -1.25 -3.63
C VAL A 42 -6.24 -2.31 -4.28
N TYR A 43 -5.92 -2.14 -5.56
CA TYR A 43 -5.03 -3.03 -6.32
C TYR A 43 -3.91 -2.20 -6.96
N LEU A 44 -2.70 -2.35 -6.43
CA LEU A 44 -1.51 -1.59 -6.84
C LEU A 44 -0.38 -2.53 -7.25
N LEU A 45 0.27 -2.19 -8.35
CA LEU A 45 1.46 -2.85 -8.84
C LEU A 45 2.59 -1.82 -9.03
N GLU A 46 3.55 -1.82 -8.13
CA GLU A 46 4.71 -0.94 -8.18
C GLU A 46 5.82 -1.54 -9.04
N ALA A 47 6.53 -0.69 -9.76
CA ALA A 47 7.63 -1.14 -10.62
C ALA A 47 8.92 -1.43 -9.84
N ASP A 48 9.21 -0.61 -8.82
CA ASP A 48 10.48 -0.61 -8.07
C ASP A 48 10.27 -0.53 -6.55
N ASP A 49 11.18 0.12 -5.83
CA ASP A 49 11.10 0.27 -4.37
C ASP A 49 9.96 1.22 -3.98
N LEU A 50 9.16 0.82 -2.98
CA LEU A 50 8.04 1.62 -2.48
C LEU A 50 8.05 1.73 -0.97
N THR A 51 7.82 2.93 -0.47
CA THR A 51 7.47 3.18 0.93
C THR A 51 6.00 3.59 1.06
N VAL A 52 5.23 2.83 1.84
CA VAL A 52 3.93 3.29 2.35
C VAL A 52 4.16 4.08 3.62
N GLY A 53 3.54 5.26 3.73
CA GLY A 53 3.74 6.13 4.88
C GLY A 53 2.80 7.33 4.84
N SER A 54 3.34 8.55 4.90
CA SER A 54 2.56 9.79 4.83
C SER A 54 2.90 10.58 3.57
N VAL A 55 1.87 11.07 2.87
CA VAL A 55 2.03 11.95 1.71
C VAL A 55 1.14 13.18 1.86
N ALA A 56 1.76 14.37 1.83
CA ALA A 56 1.10 15.65 1.68
C ALA A 56 1.30 16.15 0.25
N VAL A 57 0.25 16.63 -0.39
CA VAL A 57 0.31 17.10 -1.77
C VAL A 57 -0.09 18.58 -1.83
N SER A 58 0.75 19.36 -2.49
CA SER A 58 0.45 20.75 -2.82
C SER A 58 0.57 20.91 -4.33
N VAL A 59 -0.50 21.32 -4.99
CA VAL A 59 -0.55 21.43 -6.44
C VAL A 59 -1.03 22.82 -6.88
N ASN A 60 -0.50 23.30 -7.98
CA ASN A 60 -0.99 24.48 -8.66
C ASN A 60 -2.14 24.07 -9.59
N ARG A 61 -3.35 24.47 -9.26
CA ARG A 61 -4.55 24.22 -10.08
C ARG A 61 -4.84 25.40 -10.99
N VAL A 62 -5.13 25.10 -12.25
CA VAL A 62 -5.62 26.09 -13.21
C VAL A 62 -7.15 26.13 -13.12
N GLY A 63 -7.71 27.30 -12.84
CA GLY A 63 -9.15 27.53 -12.82
C GLY A 63 -9.70 27.80 -14.22
N SER A 64 -11.03 27.88 -14.34
CA SER A 64 -11.73 28.10 -15.64
C SER A 64 -11.39 29.45 -16.31
N ALA A 65 -10.89 30.41 -15.57
CA ALA A 65 -10.40 31.70 -16.08
C ALA A 65 -8.89 31.72 -16.34
N ALA A 66 -8.24 30.53 -16.43
CA ALA A 66 -6.81 30.35 -16.60
C ALA A 66 -5.95 30.90 -15.44
N GLY A 67 -6.55 31.37 -14.36
CA GLY A 67 -5.83 31.75 -13.15
C GLY A 67 -5.26 30.54 -12.42
N VAL A 68 -4.06 30.66 -11.84
CA VAL A 68 -3.41 29.60 -11.08
C VAL A 68 -3.57 29.86 -9.59
N SER A 69 -3.98 28.83 -8.85
CA SER A 69 -4.04 28.83 -7.39
C SER A 69 -3.36 27.59 -6.81
N THR A 70 -2.61 27.76 -5.74
CA THR A 70 -2.03 26.64 -5.02
C THR A 70 -3.10 26.04 -4.09
N VAL A 71 -3.30 24.74 -4.20
CA VAL A 71 -4.18 23.95 -3.31
C VAL A 71 -3.32 22.93 -2.59
N SER A 72 -3.33 23.01 -1.26
CA SER A 72 -2.62 22.07 -0.40
C SER A 72 -3.63 21.16 0.30
N ASP A 73 -3.51 19.87 0.09
CA ASP A 73 -4.26 18.86 0.83
C ASP A 73 -3.51 18.49 2.11
N ALA A 74 -4.24 18.25 3.18
CA ALA A 74 -3.66 17.71 4.41
C ALA A 74 -2.96 16.36 4.13
N ALA A 75 -1.93 16.07 4.91
CA ALA A 75 -1.25 14.78 4.81
C ALA A 75 -2.24 13.63 4.98
N GLN A 76 -2.17 12.68 4.05
CA GLN A 76 -2.85 11.38 4.14
C GLN A 76 -1.82 10.36 4.54
N ALA A 77 -2.19 9.42 5.39
CA ALA A 77 -1.31 8.37 5.85
C ALA A 77 -1.84 6.99 5.44
N ASP A 78 -0.89 6.07 5.23
CA ASP A 78 -1.15 4.63 5.17
C ASP A 78 -2.01 4.19 3.97
N VAL A 79 -2.34 2.89 3.90
CA VAL A 79 -3.31 2.35 2.95
C VAL A 79 -4.49 1.77 3.70
N ARG A 80 -5.68 2.30 3.44
CA ARG A 80 -6.91 1.93 4.17
C ARG A 80 -8.08 1.68 3.25
N THR A 81 -8.93 0.72 3.61
CA THR A 81 -10.24 0.49 2.99
C THR A 81 -11.35 0.62 4.04
N SER A 82 -12.61 0.89 3.63
CA SER A 82 -13.70 1.15 4.58
C SER A 82 -14.96 0.32 4.38
N ALA A 83 -15.13 -0.39 3.25
CA ALA A 83 -16.33 -1.17 2.95
C ALA A 83 -15.99 -2.61 2.53
N ASN A 84 -15.38 -3.38 3.42
CA ASN A 84 -14.93 -4.75 3.18
C ASN A 84 -13.94 -4.87 2.00
N GLY A 85 -13.29 -3.76 1.65
CA GLY A 85 -12.32 -3.72 0.54
C GLY A 85 -11.03 -4.44 0.89
N SER A 86 -10.49 -5.17 -0.08
CA SER A 86 -9.18 -5.81 0.02
C SER A 86 -8.06 -4.84 -0.34
N ILE A 87 -6.85 -5.10 0.17
CA ILE A 87 -5.63 -4.38 -0.19
C ILE A 87 -4.68 -5.36 -0.87
N VAL A 88 -4.33 -5.09 -2.11
CA VAL A 88 -3.31 -5.82 -2.86
C VAL A 88 -2.22 -4.83 -3.26
N LEU A 89 -1.06 -4.98 -2.64
CA LEU A 89 0.13 -4.17 -2.90
C LEU A 89 1.26 -5.10 -3.32
N ARG A 90 1.75 -4.91 -4.54
CA ARG A 90 2.81 -5.74 -5.10
C ARG A 90 3.89 -4.87 -5.73
N SER A 91 5.14 -5.29 -5.68
CA SER A 91 6.21 -4.76 -6.53
C SER A 91 6.67 -5.82 -7.53
N THR A 92 7.03 -5.40 -8.74
CA THR A 92 7.61 -6.28 -9.77
C THR A 92 9.12 -6.43 -9.60
N ALA A 93 9.79 -5.34 -9.20
CA ALA A 93 11.20 -5.32 -8.82
C ALA A 93 11.37 -4.28 -7.72
N GLY A 94 12.10 -4.59 -6.65
CA GLY A 94 12.30 -3.68 -5.53
C GLY A 94 11.54 -4.07 -4.27
N SER A 95 11.99 -3.48 -3.17
CA SER A 95 11.55 -3.78 -1.82
C SER A 95 10.31 -2.95 -1.43
N LEU A 96 9.51 -3.48 -0.53
CA LEU A 96 8.37 -2.79 0.05
C LEU A 96 8.64 -2.46 1.51
N THR A 97 8.53 -1.18 1.87
CA THR A 97 8.66 -0.70 3.24
C THR A 97 7.32 -0.13 3.73
N LEU A 98 6.81 -0.70 4.80
CA LEU A 98 5.54 -0.31 5.42
C LEU A 98 5.83 0.45 6.71
N THR A 99 5.60 1.78 6.70
CA THR A 99 5.89 2.69 7.81
C THR A 99 4.64 3.46 8.20
N ASP A 100 4.37 3.57 9.50
CA ASP A 100 3.26 4.38 10.02
C ASP A 100 3.43 5.85 9.61
N GLY A 101 2.42 6.36 8.93
CA GLY A 101 2.42 7.74 8.42
C GLY A 101 1.82 8.77 9.37
N ASN A 102 1.14 8.37 10.44
CA ASN A 102 0.39 9.27 11.32
C ASN A 102 0.51 8.95 12.82
N THR A 103 1.40 8.05 13.21
CA THR A 103 1.67 7.63 14.59
C THR A 103 0.52 6.90 15.30
N ASP A 104 -0.41 6.29 14.55
CA ASP A 104 -1.45 5.44 15.13
C ASP A 104 -1.03 3.95 15.25
N GLY A 105 0.16 3.63 14.75
CA GLY A 105 0.74 2.30 14.80
C GLY A 105 0.26 1.35 13.69
N VAL A 106 -0.52 1.83 12.70
CA VAL A 106 -1.12 0.98 11.65
C VAL A 106 -0.80 1.53 10.26
N VAL A 107 -0.17 0.74 9.41
CA VAL A 107 0.17 1.13 8.03
C VAL A 107 -0.79 0.56 6.98
N LEU A 108 -1.29 -0.67 7.17
CA LEU A 108 -2.29 -1.25 6.28
C LEU A 108 -3.51 -1.69 7.08
N SER A 109 -4.70 -1.23 6.68
CA SER A 109 -5.95 -1.60 7.33
C SER A 109 -7.02 -1.95 6.31
N ALA A 110 -7.26 -3.26 6.11
CA ALA A 110 -8.39 -3.75 5.33
C ALA A 110 -9.62 -3.88 6.24
N ASN A 111 -10.71 -3.20 5.87
CA ASN A 111 -11.92 -3.19 6.67
C ASN A 111 -12.69 -4.52 6.56
N GLY A 112 -13.30 -4.93 7.66
CA GLY A 112 -14.23 -6.07 7.72
C GLY A 112 -13.65 -7.37 7.17
N SER A 113 -14.22 -7.92 6.12
CA SER A 113 -13.76 -9.17 5.47
C SER A 113 -12.71 -8.94 4.37
N GLY A 114 -12.22 -7.72 4.19
CA GLY A 114 -11.21 -7.40 3.19
C GLY A 114 -9.88 -8.15 3.43
N ASN A 115 -9.34 -8.75 2.38
CA ASN A 115 -8.05 -9.45 2.46
C ASN A 115 -6.87 -8.50 2.25
N VAL A 116 -5.70 -8.86 2.75
CA VAL A 116 -4.45 -8.14 2.53
C VAL A 116 -3.44 -9.05 1.83
N LEU A 117 -2.91 -8.60 0.71
CA LEU A 117 -1.72 -9.17 0.09
C LEU A 117 -0.64 -8.08 -0.02
N VAL A 118 0.53 -8.34 0.54
CA VAL A 118 1.74 -7.55 0.29
C VAL A 118 2.80 -8.47 -0.29
N GLN A 119 3.32 -8.14 -1.48
CA GLN A 119 4.25 -9.00 -2.17
C GLN A 119 5.39 -8.23 -2.85
N ALA A 120 6.61 -8.37 -2.36
CA ALA A 120 7.84 -7.93 -3.02
C ALA A 120 8.37 -9.07 -3.90
N GLN A 121 8.38 -8.89 -5.25
CA GLN A 121 8.60 -9.99 -6.20
C GLN A 121 10.00 -10.01 -6.82
N GLY A 122 10.68 -8.90 -6.95
CA GLY A 122 11.99 -8.82 -7.60
C GLY A 122 13.05 -9.67 -6.87
N THR A 123 14.01 -10.19 -7.60
CA THR A 123 15.15 -10.92 -7.00
C THR A 123 15.88 -10.03 -6.00
N GLY A 124 16.06 -10.51 -4.77
CA GLY A 124 16.66 -9.75 -3.67
C GLY A 124 15.73 -8.70 -3.06
N SER A 125 14.45 -8.69 -3.42
CA SER A 125 13.47 -7.73 -2.86
C SER A 125 12.96 -8.17 -1.50
N ASP A 126 12.99 -7.25 -0.55
CA ASP A 126 12.57 -7.44 0.83
C ASP A 126 11.20 -6.84 1.10
N LEU A 127 10.54 -7.35 2.13
CA LEU A 127 9.39 -6.74 2.75
C LEU A 127 9.73 -6.35 4.19
N THR A 128 9.68 -5.05 4.49
CA THR A 128 9.90 -4.52 5.84
C THR A 128 8.60 -3.95 6.40
N VAL A 129 8.16 -4.48 7.53
CA VAL A 129 6.92 -4.11 8.22
C VAL A 129 7.25 -3.41 9.53
N ASN A 130 7.25 -2.06 9.50
CA ASN A 130 7.57 -1.21 10.66
C ASN A 130 6.34 -0.74 11.44
N ALA A 131 5.14 -0.97 10.90
CA ALA A 131 3.88 -0.67 11.58
C ALA A 131 2.86 -1.76 11.29
N SER A 132 1.77 -1.82 12.05
CA SER A 132 0.83 -2.93 12.00
C SER A 132 0.15 -3.08 10.64
N VAL A 133 0.06 -4.32 10.19
CA VAL A 133 -0.76 -4.76 9.06
C VAL A 133 -1.96 -5.52 9.61
N GLN A 134 -3.15 -5.06 9.28
CA GLN A 134 -4.38 -5.66 9.84
C GLN A 134 -5.49 -5.87 8.82
N SER A 135 -6.25 -6.92 9.05
CA SER A 135 -7.58 -7.16 8.46
C SER A 135 -8.59 -7.38 9.60
N GLY A 136 -9.84 -7.08 9.36
CA GLY A 136 -10.91 -7.46 10.28
C GLY A 136 -11.03 -8.99 10.37
N THR A 137 -11.76 -9.60 9.46
CA THR A 137 -11.95 -11.07 9.38
C THR A 137 -11.38 -11.70 8.11
N GLY A 138 -10.78 -10.89 7.23
CA GLY A 138 -10.14 -11.35 6.00
C GLY A 138 -8.78 -12.02 6.26
N HIS A 139 -8.18 -12.52 5.21
CA HIS A 139 -6.89 -13.20 5.25
C HIS A 139 -5.76 -12.22 4.98
N VAL A 140 -4.59 -12.45 5.59
CA VAL A 140 -3.39 -11.65 5.37
C VAL A 140 -2.29 -12.53 4.81
N THR A 141 -1.70 -12.11 3.69
CA THR A 141 -0.52 -12.75 3.09
C THR A 141 0.59 -11.73 2.93
N LEU A 142 1.74 -12.01 3.52
CA LEU A 142 2.98 -11.26 3.35
C LEU A 142 4.00 -12.14 2.64
N LYS A 143 4.60 -11.63 1.56
CA LYS A 143 5.55 -12.41 0.77
C LYS A 143 6.69 -11.53 0.27
N ALA A 144 7.91 -12.05 0.34
CA ALA A 144 9.08 -11.43 -0.27
C ALA A 144 9.90 -12.47 -1.06
N ALA A 145 10.54 -12.02 -2.12
CA ALA A 145 11.48 -12.85 -2.88
C ALA A 145 12.76 -13.13 -2.09
N ASP A 146 13.15 -12.22 -1.19
CA ASP A 146 14.25 -12.40 -0.25
C ASP A 146 13.73 -12.31 1.20
N ALA A 147 14.06 -11.30 1.98
CA ALA A 147 13.73 -11.27 3.41
C ALA A 147 12.35 -10.67 3.71
N VAL A 148 11.72 -11.17 4.78
CA VAL A 148 10.60 -10.53 5.46
C VAL A 148 11.04 -10.11 6.85
N ASN A 149 11.02 -8.80 7.13
CA ASN A 149 11.40 -8.20 8.39
C ASN A 149 10.17 -7.66 9.11
N LEU A 150 9.84 -8.21 10.26
CA LEU A 150 8.67 -7.83 11.05
C LEU A 150 9.10 -7.08 12.31
N SER A 151 8.82 -5.77 12.37
CA SER A 151 9.01 -4.93 13.57
C SER A 151 7.69 -4.58 14.25
N ALA A 152 6.56 -5.00 13.69
CA ALA A 152 5.23 -4.70 14.20
C ALA A 152 4.26 -5.87 14.00
N ASN A 153 3.07 -5.76 14.58
CA ASN A 153 2.07 -6.81 14.56
C ASN A 153 1.44 -6.99 13.17
N VAL A 154 1.21 -8.23 12.81
CA VAL A 154 0.37 -8.61 11.67
C VAL A 154 -0.84 -9.36 12.22
N THR A 155 -2.04 -8.82 12.01
CA THR A 155 -3.24 -9.32 12.68
C THR A 155 -4.40 -9.54 11.74
N THR A 156 -5.16 -10.55 12.05
CA THR A 156 -6.53 -10.78 11.58
C THR A 156 -7.33 -11.39 12.71
N SER A 157 -8.65 -11.28 12.68
CA SER A 157 -9.51 -11.81 13.75
C SER A 157 -10.40 -12.96 13.25
N SER A 158 -10.94 -13.70 14.20
CA SER A 158 -11.99 -14.71 13.98
C SER A 158 -11.60 -15.81 12.98
N THR A 159 -12.10 -15.74 11.75
CA THR A 159 -11.89 -16.77 10.71
C THR A 159 -10.72 -16.46 9.78
N GLY A 160 -10.10 -15.29 9.92
CA GLY A 160 -8.97 -14.90 9.08
C GLY A 160 -7.74 -15.79 9.31
N THR A 161 -6.95 -15.96 8.26
CA THR A 161 -5.68 -16.69 8.31
C THR A 161 -4.53 -15.76 7.96
N LEU A 162 -3.36 -16.04 8.53
CA LEU A 162 -2.13 -15.31 8.27
C LEU A 162 -1.13 -16.24 7.59
N SER A 163 -0.54 -15.79 6.49
CA SER A 163 0.56 -16.46 5.81
C SER A 163 1.72 -15.49 5.61
N VAL A 164 2.92 -15.90 6.03
CA VAL A 164 4.17 -15.15 5.78
C VAL A 164 5.14 -16.07 5.06
N THR A 165 5.69 -15.63 3.93
CA THR A 165 6.65 -16.39 3.14
C THR A 165 7.83 -15.49 2.77
N ALA A 166 9.02 -15.87 3.15
CA ALA A 166 10.28 -15.28 2.74
C ALA A 166 11.05 -16.28 1.87
N GLY A 167 11.64 -15.82 0.76
CA GLY A 167 12.57 -16.62 -0.04
C GLY A 167 13.93 -16.74 0.64
N GLY A 168 14.29 -15.74 1.44
CA GLY A 168 15.48 -15.69 2.31
C GLY A 168 15.11 -15.75 3.79
N ALA A 169 15.52 -14.76 4.56
CA ALA A 169 15.29 -14.72 6.00
C ALA A 169 13.89 -14.24 6.39
N LEU A 170 13.30 -14.85 7.40
CA LEU A 170 12.18 -14.29 8.15
C LEU A 170 12.69 -13.83 9.51
N THR A 171 12.68 -12.52 9.74
CA THR A 171 13.25 -11.90 10.93
C THR A 171 12.19 -11.14 11.71
N GLN A 172 12.16 -11.32 13.02
CA GLN A 172 11.41 -10.47 13.92
C GLN A 172 12.38 -9.49 14.61
N LEU A 173 12.07 -8.18 14.53
CA LEU A 173 12.89 -7.09 15.02
C LEU A 173 12.14 -6.34 16.12
N GLY A 174 11.97 -6.92 17.29
CA GLY A 174 11.30 -6.23 18.40
C GLY A 174 10.91 -7.13 19.53
#